data_5e84588847f4e015091e09daee367c69
#
_entry.id   5e84588847f4e015091e09daee367c69
#
_cell.length_a   1.000
_cell.length_b   1.000
_cell.length_c   1.000
_cell.angle_alpha   90.00
_cell.angle_beta   90.00
_cell.angle_gamma   90.00
#
_symmetry.space_group_name_H-M   'P 1'
#
loop_
_entity.id
_entity.type
_entity.pdbx_description
1 polymer ?
#
loop_
_entity_poly.entity_id
_entity_poly.type
_entity_poly.pdbx_seq_one_letter_code
_entity_poly.pdbx_strand_id
1 'polypeptide(L)'
;TDHYYDHAGSFFKCNPIGGAGPGGGISPDLKYLGVDSSLYFNGYELKSTYGWNDLVSLTDILNNNTAQLETILDIDRAIWMLAFNNVLVNLDSYNGAFRQNYYLYKDLNQRFVPTVWDLNMSFNGFPGGTGSGAGGGSLDPLSNSTSNNHPLIKKILANPLYKRMYMAHIRTMVQEMIGGNWYLNQANTLRATIDAAVQADPFKFYTYTQYQNSLTTAVAGGGPGGGQSIPGIQTLMNERLAYFQTEQNYLYAAPSITSYTSSVLSPSFNQSFTLNATATNETALYLGYRTSHVLKFNRVQMFDDGNHGDANLSKQD
;
A
#
# COMPACT_ATOMS: atom_id res chain seq x y z
N THR A 1 11.51 3.67 15.48
CA THR A 1 12.71 2.94 15.91
C THR A 1 12.42 1.48 16.06
N ASP A 2 11.32 1.13 16.69
CA ASP A 2 10.96 -0.27 16.95
C ASP A 2 10.61 -1.06 15.67
N HIS A 3 10.39 -0.36 14.55
CA HIS A 3 10.02 -0.96 13.26
C HIS A 3 11.17 -1.06 12.26
N TYR A 4 12.23 -0.26 12.39
CA TYR A 4 13.28 -0.12 11.38
C TYR A 4 14.67 -0.53 11.86
N TYR A 5 14.82 -0.91 13.13
CA TYR A 5 16.05 -1.41 13.78
C TYR A 5 17.22 -0.42 13.80
N ASP A 6 17.06 0.78 13.25
CA ASP A 6 18.04 1.86 13.33
C ASP A 6 17.35 3.23 13.34
N HIS A 7 18.17 4.27 13.51
CA HIS A 7 17.75 5.66 13.52
C HIS A 7 18.54 6.51 12.52
N ALA A 8 19.37 5.85 11.68
CA ALA A 8 20.34 6.54 10.84
C ALA A 8 19.82 6.82 9.42
N GLY A 9 18.65 6.31 9.06
CA GLY A 9 18.07 6.46 7.72
C GLY A 9 17.50 7.85 7.46
N SER A 10 17.46 8.23 6.19
CA SER A 10 16.75 9.43 5.75
C SER A 10 15.25 9.27 6.00
N PHE A 11 14.64 10.26 6.63
CA PHE A 11 13.25 10.20 7.03
C PHE A 11 12.48 11.46 6.59
N PHE A 12 11.42 11.27 5.81
CA PHE A 12 10.59 12.33 5.26
C PHE A 12 9.13 12.15 5.64
N LYS A 13 8.50 13.25 6.05
CA LYS A 13 7.04 13.41 6.01
C LYS A 13 6.65 13.97 4.64
N CYS A 14 5.85 13.24 3.92
CA CYS A 14 5.39 13.59 2.58
C CYS A 14 4.03 14.29 2.70
N ASN A 15 4.11 15.59 2.94
CA ASN A 15 2.96 16.46 3.14
C ASN A 15 3.35 17.89 2.72
N PRO A 16 2.53 18.61 1.94
CA PRO A 16 2.86 19.96 1.51
C PRO A 16 3.07 20.90 2.70
N ILE A 17 4.16 21.64 2.71
CA ILE A 17 4.39 22.69 3.69
C ILE A 17 3.50 23.88 3.33
N GLY A 18 2.65 24.31 4.26
CA GLY A 18 1.68 25.39 4.01
C GLY A 18 0.28 24.93 3.60
N GLY A 19 0.03 23.62 3.64
CA GLY A 19 -1.27 23.00 3.40
C GLY A 19 -1.48 22.47 1.98
N ALA A 20 -2.31 21.44 1.90
CA ALA A 20 -2.82 20.90 0.63
C ALA A 20 -4.04 21.70 0.19
N GLY A 21 -4.07 22.12 -1.06
CA GLY A 21 -5.24 22.82 -1.61
C GLY A 21 -4.96 23.46 -2.98
N PRO A 22 -5.97 23.96 -3.66
CA PRO A 22 -5.80 24.77 -4.86
C PRO A 22 -4.97 26.02 -4.53
N GLY A 23 -3.74 26.10 -5.05
CA GLY A 23 -2.79 27.16 -4.74
C GLY A 23 -1.77 26.85 -3.62
N GLY A 24 -1.85 25.66 -3.01
CA GLY A 24 -0.84 25.16 -2.07
C GLY A 24 0.46 24.73 -2.76
N GLY A 25 1.48 24.44 -1.94
CA GLY A 25 2.82 24.11 -2.39
C GLY A 25 2.94 22.89 -3.31
N ILE A 26 4.17 22.51 -3.62
CA ILE A 26 4.50 21.33 -4.43
C ILE A 26 3.93 20.08 -3.75
N SER A 27 3.20 19.31 -4.51
CA SER A 27 2.68 18.02 -4.03
C SER A 27 3.80 17.01 -3.84
N PRO A 28 3.82 16.22 -2.77
CA PRO A 28 4.81 15.16 -2.56
C PRO A 28 4.51 13.93 -3.44
N ASP A 29 4.43 14.15 -4.74
CA ASP A 29 4.00 13.16 -5.73
C ASP A 29 5.12 12.25 -6.25
N LEU A 30 6.33 12.42 -5.78
CA LEU A 30 7.53 11.68 -6.20
C LEU A 30 7.92 11.93 -7.67
N LYS A 31 7.52 13.03 -8.27
CA LYS A 31 8.08 13.48 -9.55
C LYS A 31 9.55 13.87 -9.39
N TYR A 32 10.34 13.59 -10.42
CA TYR A 32 11.68 14.12 -10.49
C TYR A 32 11.66 15.60 -10.92
N LEU A 33 12.15 16.47 -10.07
CA LEU A 33 12.18 17.93 -10.27
C LEU A 33 13.58 18.45 -10.67
N GLY A 34 14.56 17.55 -10.72
CA GLY A 34 15.97 17.90 -10.99
C GLY A 34 16.88 17.56 -9.82
N VAL A 35 18.18 17.80 -9.99
CA VAL A 35 19.22 17.46 -9.00
C VAL A 35 19.28 18.42 -7.81
N ASP A 36 18.70 19.62 -7.96
CA ASP A 36 18.65 20.60 -6.88
C ASP A 36 17.58 20.20 -5.85
N SER A 37 18.04 19.82 -4.67
CA SER A 37 17.16 19.38 -3.59
C SER A 37 16.21 20.47 -3.08
N SER A 38 16.54 21.74 -3.30
CA SER A 38 15.68 22.86 -2.89
C SER A 38 14.31 22.86 -3.59
N LEU A 39 14.22 22.26 -4.76
CA LEU A 39 12.98 22.09 -5.51
C LEU A 39 11.95 21.21 -4.81
N TYR A 40 12.37 20.40 -3.82
CA TYR A 40 11.51 19.46 -3.10
C TYR A 40 11.03 20.00 -1.75
N PHE A 41 11.63 21.07 -1.22
CA PHE A 41 11.40 21.52 0.16
C PHE A 41 9.94 21.85 0.49
N ASN A 42 9.15 22.30 -0.48
CA ASN A 42 7.75 22.66 -0.24
C ASN A 42 6.80 21.45 -0.23
N GLY A 43 7.23 20.31 -0.74
CA GLY A 43 6.42 19.08 -0.79
C GLY A 43 6.79 18.06 0.27
N TYR A 44 7.98 18.18 0.85
CA TYR A 44 8.52 17.18 1.76
C TYR A 44 9.15 17.84 2.98
N GLU A 45 8.87 17.31 4.16
CA GLU A 45 9.49 17.74 5.40
C GLU A 45 10.55 16.70 5.83
N LEU A 46 11.83 17.09 5.81
CA LEU A 46 12.91 16.24 6.30
C LEU A 46 12.83 16.13 7.83
N LYS A 47 12.72 14.91 8.34
CA LYS A 47 12.64 14.59 9.76
C LYS A 47 13.96 14.06 10.35
N SER A 48 14.91 13.70 9.51
CA SER A 48 16.29 13.34 9.87
C SER A 48 17.22 14.54 9.68
N THR A 49 18.47 14.43 10.13
CA THR A 49 19.46 15.50 9.97
C THR A 49 19.99 15.64 8.55
N TYR A 50 19.82 14.63 7.70
CA TYR A 50 20.24 14.57 6.30
C TYR A 50 19.29 13.68 5.49
N GLY A 51 19.36 13.73 4.16
CA GLY A 51 18.61 12.82 3.29
C GLY A 51 18.12 13.42 1.99
N TRP A 52 18.22 14.71 1.75
CA TRP A 52 17.69 15.33 0.53
C TRP A 52 18.22 14.68 -0.76
N ASN A 53 19.51 14.33 -0.81
CA ASN A 53 20.08 13.63 -1.96
C ASN A 53 19.49 12.23 -2.15
N ASP A 54 19.09 11.58 -1.07
CA ASP A 54 18.42 10.29 -1.13
C ASP A 54 17.02 10.42 -1.76
N LEU A 55 16.26 11.47 -1.40
CA LEU A 55 14.97 11.75 -2.01
C LEU A 55 15.11 12.09 -3.49
N VAL A 56 16.09 12.92 -3.86
CA VAL A 56 16.40 13.22 -5.27
C VAL A 56 16.71 11.94 -6.03
N SER A 57 17.53 11.04 -5.46
CA SER A 57 17.87 9.75 -6.07
C SER A 57 16.65 8.84 -6.22
N LEU A 58 15.78 8.78 -5.22
CA LEU A 58 14.52 8.02 -5.30
C LEU A 58 13.65 8.53 -6.45
N THR A 59 13.45 9.84 -6.52
CA THR A 59 12.60 10.42 -7.56
C THR A 59 13.20 10.29 -8.95
N ASP A 60 14.52 10.40 -9.09
CA ASP A 60 15.21 10.18 -10.37
C ASP A 60 15.06 8.72 -10.84
N ILE A 61 15.38 7.76 -9.99
CA ILE A 61 15.25 6.33 -10.32
C ILE A 61 13.79 5.97 -10.65
N LEU A 62 12.83 6.45 -9.86
CA LEU A 62 11.41 6.19 -10.10
C LEU A 62 10.95 6.71 -11.47
N ASN A 63 11.40 7.89 -11.88
CA ASN A 63 10.90 8.53 -13.11
C ASN A 63 11.72 8.13 -14.34
N ASN A 64 13.04 8.01 -14.22
CA ASN A 64 13.96 7.92 -15.35
C ASN A 64 14.63 6.55 -15.47
N ASN A 65 14.71 5.74 -14.41
CA ASN A 65 15.42 4.45 -14.40
C ASN A 65 14.70 3.37 -13.59
N THR A 66 13.46 3.07 -13.96
CA THR A 66 12.60 2.13 -13.22
C THR A 66 13.14 0.69 -13.12
N ALA A 67 14.07 0.30 -13.99
CA ALA A 67 14.74 -1.00 -13.89
C ALA A 67 15.55 -1.16 -12.59
N GLN A 68 15.98 -0.05 -11.98
CA GLN A 68 16.70 -0.02 -10.71
C GLN A 68 15.81 0.26 -9.50
N LEU A 69 14.50 0.31 -9.65
CA LEU A 69 13.59 0.76 -8.59
C LEU A 69 13.70 -0.09 -7.31
N GLU A 70 13.91 -1.40 -7.42
CA GLU A 70 14.08 -2.30 -6.26
C GLU A 70 15.38 -2.04 -5.46
N THR A 71 16.33 -1.28 -6.01
CA THR A 71 17.56 -0.94 -5.28
C THR A 71 17.34 0.19 -4.28
N ILE A 72 16.34 1.04 -4.49
CA ILE A 72 16.10 2.24 -3.69
C ILE A 72 14.72 2.28 -3.01
N LEU A 73 13.78 1.47 -3.46
CA LEU A 73 12.41 1.40 -2.92
C LEU A 73 12.06 -0.03 -2.51
N ASP A 74 11.48 -0.20 -1.34
CA ASP A 74 10.83 -1.45 -0.98
C ASP A 74 9.51 -1.56 -1.74
N ILE A 75 9.54 -2.28 -2.84
CA ILE A 75 8.40 -2.41 -3.76
C ILE A 75 7.20 -3.05 -3.07
N ASP A 76 7.42 -4.09 -2.26
CA ASP A 76 6.33 -4.78 -1.58
C ASP A 76 5.60 -3.84 -0.61
N ARG A 77 6.35 -3.07 0.18
CA ARG A 77 5.78 -2.07 1.09
C ARG A 77 5.07 -0.93 0.34
N ALA A 78 5.62 -0.49 -0.78
CA ALA A 78 4.97 0.51 -1.63
C ALA A 78 3.64 -0.02 -2.18
N ILE A 79 3.62 -1.26 -2.65
CA ILE A 79 2.42 -1.92 -3.15
C ILE A 79 1.37 -2.07 -2.04
N TRP A 80 1.76 -2.48 -0.84
CA TRP A 80 0.85 -2.56 0.31
C TRP A 80 0.23 -1.20 0.63
N MET A 81 1.02 -0.11 0.67
CA MET A 81 0.50 1.25 0.89
C MET A 81 -0.54 1.63 -0.15
N LEU A 82 -0.24 1.42 -1.43
CA LEU A 82 -1.15 1.77 -2.53
C LEU A 82 -2.44 0.93 -2.49
N ALA A 83 -2.32 -0.38 -2.26
CA ALA A 83 -3.45 -1.29 -2.17
C ALA A 83 -4.34 -0.97 -0.97
N PHE A 84 -3.75 -0.70 0.20
CA PHE A 84 -4.45 -0.30 1.41
C PHE A 84 -5.28 0.96 1.19
N ASN A 85 -4.67 2.01 0.64
CA ASN A 85 -5.37 3.26 0.36
C ASN A 85 -6.51 3.08 -0.66
N ASN A 86 -6.35 2.20 -1.65
CA ASN A 86 -7.39 1.91 -2.63
C ASN A 86 -8.55 1.12 -1.98
N VAL A 87 -8.27 0.04 -1.27
CA VAL A 87 -9.30 -0.81 -0.66
C VAL A 87 -10.15 -0.03 0.34
N LEU A 88 -9.54 0.81 1.16
CA LEU A 88 -10.23 1.64 2.16
C LEU A 88 -10.77 2.96 1.59
N VAL A 89 -10.65 3.20 0.29
CA VAL A 89 -11.06 4.46 -0.35
C VAL A 89 -10.48 5.67 0.39
N ASN A 90 -9.19 5.60 0.72
CA ASN A 90 -8.46 6.71 1.33
C ASN A 90 -7.91 7.63 0.25
N LEU A 91 -8.69 8.63 -0.13
CA LEU A 91 -8.32 9.59 -1.18
C LEU A 91 -7.63 10.85 -0.64
N ASP A 92 -7.47 10.96 0.68
CA ASP A 92 -6.59 11.94 1.30
C ASP A 92 -5.17 11.36 1.54
N SER A 93 -4.71 10.58 0.58
CA SER A 93 -3.43 9.87 0.60
C SER A 93 -2.65 10.07 -0.70
N TYR A 94 -1.58 9.30 -0.90
CA TYR A 94 -0.87 9.25 -2.18
C TYR A 94 -1.81 8.92 -3.35
N ASN A 95 -2.85 8.11 -3.12
CA ASN A 95 -3.77 7.69 -4.17
C ASN A 95 -4.73 8.81 -4.64
N GLY A 96 -4.91 9.86 -3.86
CA GLY A 96 -5.83 10.95 -4.17
C GLY A 96 -5.18 12.17 -4.83
N ALA A 97 -5.92 13.25 -4.90
CA ALA A 97 -5.55 14.44 -5.65
C ALA A 97 -4.31 15.16 -5.12
N PHE A 98 -4.03 15.07 -3.82
CA PHE A 98 -2.92 15.78 -3.18
C PHE A 98 -1.64 14.95 -3.05
N ARG A 99 -1.70 13.62 -3.24
CA ARG A 99 -0.58 12.68 -3.17
C ARG A 99 0.22 12.81 -1.88
N GLN A 100 -0.44 12.99 -0.74
CA GLN A 100 0.10 13.32 0.58
C GLN A 100 -0.14 12.20 1.61
N ASN A 101 0.10 12.52 2.90
CA ASN A 101 -0.24 11.69 4.06
C ASN A 101 0.46 10.32 4.04
N TYR A 102 1.77 10.35 3.81
CA TYR A 102 2.63 9.19 3.99
C TYR A 102 4.02 9.61 4.47
N TYR A 103 4.77 8.65 4.98
CA TYR A 103 6.18 8.81 5.32
C TYR A 103 7.06 7.96 4.41
N LEU A 104 8.31 8.38 4.27
CA LEU A 104 9.36 7.61 3.62
C LEU A 104 10.53 7.48 4.60
N TYR A 105 10.90 6.25 4.95
CA TYR A 105 12.09 5.96 5.75
C TYR A 105 13.05 5.09 4.95
N LYS A 106 14.31 5.50 4.84
CA LYS A 106 15.36 4.72 4.18
C LYS A 106 15.98 3.76 5.20
N ASP A 107 15.70 2.47 5.05
CA ASP A 107 16.09 1.42 5.99
C ASP A 107 17.55 0.98 5.84
N LEU A 108 17.99 0.03 6.66
CA LEU A 108 19.32 -0.59 6.60
C LEU A 108 19.65 -1.23 5.24
N ASN A 109 18.65 -1.62 4.47
CA ASN A 109 18.83 -2.15 3.12
C ASN A 109 19.00 -1.07 2.06
N GLN A 110 19.17 0.18 2.48
CA GLN A 110 19.30 1.37 1.63
C GLN A 110 18.07 1.60 0.73
N ARG A 111 16.89 1.12 1.14
CA ARG A 111 15.63 1.28 0.41
C ARG A 111 14.65 2.10 1.22
N PHE A 112 13.95 2.99 0.54
CA PHE A 112 12.83 3.69 1.13
C PHE A 112 11.66 2.74 1.37
N VAL A 113 11.13 2.80 2.59
CA VAL A 113 9.93 2.08 3.04
C VAL A 113 8.82 3.11 3.21
N PRO A 114 7.82 3.13 2.34
CA PRO A 114 6.66 4.00 2.53
C PRO A 114 5.78 3.49 3.67
N THR A 115 5.24 4.44 4.43
CA THR A 115 4.36 4.15 5.57
C THR A 115 3.14 5.06 5.51
N VAL A 116 1.95 4.50 5.69
CA VAL A 116 0.70 5.26 5.74
C VAL A 116 0.67 6.22 6.94
N TRP A 117 0.04 7.35 6.75
CA TRP A 117 -0.14 8.38 7.79
C TRP A 117 -1.50 9.05 7.62
N ASP A 118 -2.04 9.59 8.70
CA ASP A 118 -3.26 10.41 8.73
C ASP A 118 -4.46 9.74 8.05
N LEU A 119 -4.95 8.68 8.68
CA LEU A 119 -6.04 7.85 8.14
C LEU A 119 -7.44 8.37 8.50
N ASN A 120 -7.54 9.57 9.10
CA ASN A 120 -8.80 10.15 9.57
C ASN A 120 -9.85 10.39 8.46
N MET A 121 -9.39 10.52 7.21
CA MET A 121 -10.23 10.71 6.02
C MET A 121 -10.36 9.43 5.18
N SER A 122 -9.98 8.27 5.71
CA SER A 122 -10.26 6.97 5.10
C SER A 122 -11.77 6.69 5.03
N PHE A 123 -12.13 5.61 4.39
CA PHE A 123 -13.52 5.19 4.20
C PHE A 123 -14.36 6.24 3.46
N ASN A 124 -13.76 6.83 2.41
CA ASN A 124 -14.39 7.87 1.60
C ASN A 124 -14.74 9.14 2.40
N GLY A 125 -13.99 9.41 3.46
CA GLY A 125 -14.15 10.62 4.28
C GLY A 125 -13.70 11.90 3.58
N PHE A 126 -12.91 11.78 2.49
CA PHE A 126 -12.43 12.90 1.67
C PHE A 126 -13.06 12.89 0.28
N PRO A 127 -14.12 13.70 0.05
CA PRO A 127 -14.91 13.65 -1.17
C PRO A 127 -14.25 14.30 -2.40
N GLY A 128 -13.21 15.08 -2.22
CA GLY A 128 -12.58 15.90 -3.27
C GLY A 128 -11.50 15.19 -4.10
N GLY A 129 -11.29 13.89 -3.92
CA GLY A 129 -10.11 13.20 -4.44
C GLY A 129 -10.20 12.67 -5.88
N THR A 130 -11.33 12.70 -6.51
CA THR A 130 -11.49 12.05 -7.83
C THR A 130 -11.78 13.06 -8.93
N GLY A 131 -10.79 13.34 -9.74
CA GLY A 131 -11.01 13.92 -11.07
C GLY A 131 -11.77 12.98 -12.02
N SER A 132 -12.28 11.86 -11.55
CA SER A 132 -12.95 10.80 -12.33
C SER A 132 -14.24 10.29 -11.71
N GLY A 133 -14.99 11.08 -10.97
CA GLY A 133 -16.43 10.83 -10.70
C GLY A 133 -16.86 9.52 -10.01
N ALA A 134 -15.97 8.58 -9.80
CA ALA A 134 -16.24 7.29 -9.19
C ALA A 134 -15.58 7.21 -7.81
N GLY A 135 -16.16 7.92 -6.85
CA GLY A 135 -15.83 7.77 -5.46
C GLY A 135 -16.68 6.69 -4.80
N GLY A 136 -16.27 6.24 -3.63
CA GLY A 136 -17.02 5.26 -2.86
C GLY A 136 -16.76 3.82 -3.23
N GLY A 137 -17.79 2.99 -3.12
CA GLY A 137 -17.68 1.55 -3.25
C GLY A 137 -17.11 1.04 -4.57
N SER A 138 -17.24 1.78 -5.66
CA SER A 138 -16.79 1.40 -7.01
C SER A 138 -15.45 1.99 -7.45
N LEU A 139 -14.61 2.45 -6.53
CA LEU A 139 -13.27 2.94 -6.88
C LEU A 139 -12.46 1.83 -7.58
N ASP A 140 -12.04 2.13 -8.81
CA ASP A 140 -11.23 1.21 -9.63
C ASP A 140 -9.88 0.92 -8.95
N PRO A 141 -9.49 -0.38 -8.79
CA PRO A 141 -8.18 -0.73 -8.26
C PRO A 141 -7.02 -0.18 -9.11
N LEU A 142 -7.24 0.01 -10.41
CA LEU A 142 -6.24 0.57 -11.32
C LEU A 142 -6.33 2.09 -11.49
N SER A 143 -7.08 2.78 -10.62
CA SER A 143 -7.16 4.24 -10.61
C SER A 143 -5.76 4.86 -10.63
N ASN A 144 -5.58 5.91 -11.44
CA ASN A 144 -4.32 6.62 -11.62
C ASN A 144 -3.17 5.80 -12.27
N SER A 145 -3.40 4.58 -12.76
CA SER A 145 -2.37 3.75 -13.40
C SER A 145 -1.73 4.39 -14.65
N THR A 146 -2.40 5.35 -15.28
CA THR A 146 -1.89 6.10 -16.44
C THR A 146 -1.54 7.56 -16.11
N SER A 147 -1.80 8.00 -14.89
CA SER A 147 -1.66 9.41 -14.49
C SER A 147 -0.19 9.82 -14.31
N ASN A 148 0.21 10.87 -15.02
CA ASN A 148 1.52 11.50 -14.83
C ASN A 148 1.64 12.23 -13.48
N ASN A 149 0.53 12.47 -12.80
CA ASN A 149 0.52 13.08 -11.48
C ASN A 149 0.72 12.06 -10.35
N HIS A 150 0.74 10.76 -10.67
CA HIS A 150 0.94 9.67 -9.71
C HIS A 150 2.05 8.74 -10.20
N PRO A 151 3.30 9.21 -10.32
CA PRO A 151 4.39 8.43 -10.91
C PRO A 151 4.60 7.09 -10.22
N LEU A 152 4.48 7.00 -8.88
CA LEU A 152 4.62 5.74 -8.17
C LEU A 152 3.57 4.71 -8.61
N ILE A 153 2.28 5.08 -8.64
CA ILE A 153 1.20 4.18 -9.11
C ILE A 153 1.44 3.79 -10.57
N LYS A 154 1.69 4.78 -11.43
CA LYS A 154 1.91 4.56 -12.86
C LYS A 154 3.05 3.59 -13.13
N LYS A 155 4.20 3.77 -12.47
CA LYS A 155 5.39 2.96 -12.71
C LYS A 155 5.27 1.55 -12.10
N ILE A 156 4.67 1.42 -10.92
CA ILE A 156 4.39 0.11 -10.31
C ILE A 156 3.41 -0.68 -11.17
N LEU A 157 2.27 -0.11 -11.54
CA LEU A 157 1.23 -0.84 -12.28
C LEU A 157 1.57 -1.07 -13.76
N ALA A 158 2.56 -0.36 -14.32
CA ALA A 158 3.11 -0.64 -15.63
C ALA A 158 3.97 -1.91 -15.66
N ASN A 159 4.53 -2.34 -14.52
CA ASN A 159 5.28 -3.58 -14.42
C ASN A 159 4.31 -4.76 -14.17
N PRO A 160 4.26 -5.78 -15.08
CA PRO A 160 3.29 -6.88 -14.93
C PRO A 160 3.45 -7.68 -13.63
N LEU A 161 4.68 -7.88 -13.12
CA LEU A 161 4.91 -8.56 -11.85
C LEU A 161 4.36 -7.74 -10.68
N TYR A 162 4.67 -6.45 -10.62
CA TYR A 162 4.22 -5.59 -9.54
C TYR A 162 2.69 -5.39 -9.56
N LYS A 163 2.10 -5.31 -10.77
CA LYS A 163 0.64 -5.28 -10.91
C LYS A 163 -0.01 -6.54 -10.34
N ARG A 164 0.56 -7.73 -10.60
CA ARG A 164 0.05 -8.99 -10.02
C ARG A 164 0.19 -8.99 -8.49
N MET A 165 1.33 -8.55 -7.95
CA MET A 165 1.53 -8.41 -6.50
C MET A 165 0.49 -7.46 -5.90
N TYR A 166 0.26 -6.32 -6.53
CA TYR A 166 -0.74 -5.34 -6.09
C TYR A 166 -2.15 -5.94 -6.03
N MET A 167 -2.57 -6.66 -7.07
CA MET A 167 -3.88 -7.32 -7.08
C MET A 167 -3.95 -8.46 -6.05
N ALA A 168 -2.84 -9.16 -5.78
CA ALA A 168 -2.77 -10.16 -4.73
C ALA A 168 -2.95 -9.54 -3.33
N HIS A 169 -2.33 -8.38 -3.06
CA HIS A 169 -2.51 -7.66 -1.79
C HIS A 169 -3.94 -7.14 -1.62
N ILE A 170 -4.55 -6.59 -2.68
CA ILE A 170 -5.98 -6.24 -2.67
C ILE A 170 -6.82 -7.47 -2.34
N ARG A 171 -6.56 -8.61 -2.99
CA ARG A 171 -7.30 -9.85 -2.75
C ARG A 171 -7.20 -10.31 -1.30
N THR A 172 -6.00 -10.29 -0.73
CA THR A 172 -5.78 -10.63 0.69
C THR A 172 -6.63 -9.74 1.59
N MET A 173 -6.58 -8.42 1.41
CA MET A 173 -7.39 -7.51 2.23
C MET A 173 -8.89 -7.72 2.04
N VAL A 174 -9.34 -7.90 0.80
CA VAL A 174 -10.77 -8.09 0.51
C VAL A 174 -11.28 -9.42 1.10
N GLN A 175 -10.53 -10.49 0.95
CA GLN A 175 -10.96 -11.82 1.44
C GLN A 175 -10.86 -11.94 2.96
N GLU A 176 -9.73 -11.55 3.52
CA GLU A 176 -9.45 -11.80 4.94
C GLU A 176 -10.05 -10.72 5.84
N MET A 177 -10.01 -9.46 5.43
CA MET A 177 -10.43 -8.34 6.29
C MET A 177 -11.88 -7.94 6.04
N ILE A 178 -12.33 -7.86 4.78
CA ILE A 178 -13.69 -7.43 4.44
C ILE A 178 -14.64 -8.64 4.44
N GLY A 179 -14.39 -9.64 3.59
CA GLY A 179 -15.24 -10.81 3.43
C GLY A 179 -15.37 -11.63 4.71
N GLY A 180 -14.31 -11.71 5.53
CA GLY A 180 -14.32 -12.34 6.86
C GLY A 180 -14.90 -11.47 7.98
N ASN A 181 -15.38 -10.25 7.70
CA ASN A 181 -15.86 -9.28 8.70
C ASN A 181 -14.84 -8.94 9.82
N TRP A 182 -13.55 -9.19 9.58
CA TRP A 182 -12.52 -8.89 10.58
C TRP A 182 -12.53 -7.40 10.96
N TYR A 183 -12.61 -6.51 9.96
CA TYR A 183 -12.63 -5.05 10.18
C TYR A 183 -13.82 -4.61 11.05
N LEU A 184 -15.00 -5.24 10.89
CA LEU A 184 -16.20 -4.90 11.63
C LEU A 184 -16.07 -5.31 13.11
N ASN A 185 -15.48 -6.46 13.37
CA ASN A 185 -15.20 -6.92 14.73
C ASN A 185 -14.21 -5.97 15.42
N GLN A 186 -13.14 -5.56 14.72
CA GLN A 186 -12.19 -4.57 15.23
C GLN A 186 -12.86 -3.22 15.49
N ALA A 187 -13.66 -2.72 14.55
CA ALA A 187 -14.39 -1.47 14.71
C ALA A 187 -15.30 -1.49 15.94
N ASN A 188 -16.05 -2.56 16.16
CA ASN A 188 -16.91 -2.70 17.33
C ASN A 188 -16.11 -2.72 18.64
N THR A 189 -14.99 -3.44 18.67
CA THR A 189 -14.10 -3.48 19.85
C THR A 189 -13.54 -2.10 20.17
N LEU A 190 -13.02 -1.40 19.17
CA LEU A 190 -12.48 -0.06 19.34
C LEU A 190 -13.55 0.95 19.78
N ARG A 191 -14.74 0.88 19.18
CA ARG A 191 -15.87 1.73 19.57
C ARG A 191 -16.26 1.51 21.02
N ALA A 192 -16.37 0.27 21.47
CA ALA A 192 -16.67 -0.03 22.87
C ALA A 192 -15.62 0.54 23.83
N THR A 193 -14.34 0.53 23.41
CA THR A 193 -13.24 1.07 24.22
C THR A 193 -13.31 2.59 24.39
N ILE A 194 -13.70 3.32 23.33
CA ILE A 194 -13.71 4.80 23.34
C ILE A 194 -15.09 5.42 23.64
N ASP A 195 -16.15 4.62 23.74
CA ASP A 195 -17.54 5.07 23.79
C ASP A 195 -17.79 6.15 24.85
N ALA A 196 -17.40 5.88 26.10
CA ALA A 196 -17.58 6.83 27.21
C ALA A 196 -16.83 8.15 26.97
N ALA A 197 -15.62 8.09 26.40
CA ALA A 197 -14.83 9.28 26.10
C ALA A 197 -15.50 10.10 24.98
N VAL A 198 -16.00 9.45 23.93
CA VAL A 198 -16.73 10.14 22.86
C VAL A 198 -18.02 10.76 23.36
N GLN A 199 -18.74 10.07 24.25
CA GLN A 199 -19.96 10.63 24.84
C GLN A 199 -19.66 11.91 25.64
N ALA A 200 -18.60 11.88 26.44
CA ALA A 200 -18.22 12.98 27.32
C ALA A 200 -17.53 14.17 26.60
N ASP A 201 -16.99 13.97 25.40
CA ASP A 201 -16.26 15.03 24.67
C ASP A 201 -17.20 16.20 24.29
N PRO A 202 -16.96 17.42 24.81
CA PRO A 202 -17.76 18.59 24.47
C PRO A 202 -17.41 19.19 23.10
N PHE A 203 -16.28 18.81 22.48
CA PHE A 203 -15.74 19.42 21.26
C PHE A 203 -15.87 18.51 20.02
N LYS A 204 -16.63 17.40 20.11
CA LYS A 204 -16.82 16.49 18.98
C LYS A 204 -17.50 17.18 17.79
N PHE A 205 -17.01 16.93 16.60
CA PHE A 205 -17.57 17.44 15.33
C PHE A 205 -18.93 16.81 14.96
N TYR A 206 -19.18 15.60 15.45
CA TYR A 206 -20.38 14.82 15.20
C TYR A 206 -21.11 14.53 16.50
N THR A 207 -22.42 14.40 16.45
CA THR A 207 -23.21 14.03 17.63
C THR A 207 -22.90 12.60 18.08
N TYR A 208 -23.14 12.32 19.35
CA TYR A 208 -22.96 10.95 19.86
C TYR A 208 -23.85 9.94 19.13
N THR A 209 -25.07 10.32 18.73
CA THR A 209 -25.96 9.47 17.90
C THR A 209 -25.36 9.19 16.53
N GLN A 210 -24.72 10.18 15.88
CA GLN A 210 -24.02 9.98 14.64
C GLN A 210 -22.85 9.02 14.79
N TYR A 211 -22.08 9.14 15.86
CA TYR A 211 -21.01 8.19 16.19
C TYR A 211 -21.57 6.76 16.39
N GLN A 212 -22.65 6.61 17.14
CA GLN A 212 -23.28 5.31 17.36
C GLN A 212 -23.73 4.62 16.07
N ASN A 213 -24.21 5.40 15.10
CA ASN A 213 -24.70 4.89 13.82
C ASN A 213 -23.66 4.85 12.69
N SER A 214 -22.44 5.35 12.92
CA SER A 214 -21.41 5.57 11.89
C SER A 214 -20.92 4.32 11.14
N LEU A 215 -21.17 3.13 11.67
CA LEU A 215 -20.84 1.90 10.95
C LEU A 215 -21.80 1.63 9.79
N THR A 216 -23.09 1.94 9.94
CA THR A 216 -24.13 1.53 8.99
C THR A 216 -24.81 2.71 8.28
N THR A 217 -24.77 3.89 8.90
CA THR A 217 -25.52 5.05 8.43
C THR A 217 -24.55 6.14 7.98
N ALA A 218 -24.85 6.72 6.83
CA ALA A 218 -24.10 7.85 6.32
C ALA A 218 -24.27 9.07 7.24
N VAL A 219 -23.19 9.80 7.45
CA VAL A 219 -23.19 11.02 8.24
C VAL A 219 -23.08 12.22 7.31
N ALA A 220 -24.03 13.15 7.39
CA ALA A 220 -23.97 14.41 6.66
C ALA A 220 -22.74 15.21 7.11
N GLY A 221 -21.97 15.72 6.14
CA GLY A 221 -20.70 16.38 6.40
C GLY A 221 -20.83 17.64 7.27
N GLY A 222 -20.05 17.69 8.29
CA GLY A 222 -19.83 18.84 9.17
C GLY A 222 -18.38 18.92 9.62
N GLY A 223 -17.54 17.96 9.20
CA GLY A 223 -16.12 17.90 9.53
C GLY A 223 -15.23 18.66 8.53
N PRO A 224 -13.92 18.57 8.70
CA PRO A 224 -12.91 19.29 7.90
C PRO A 224 -12.99 19.07 6.39
N GLY A 225 -13.67 18.01 5.91
CA GLY A 225 -13.84 17.69 4.50
C GLY A 225 -15.01 18.40 3.80
N GLY A 226 -15.81 19.19 4.51
CA GLY A 226 -16.88 20.04 3.96
C GLY A 226 -18.02 19.31 3.26
N GLY A 227 -19.25 19.50 3.74
CA GLY A 227 -20.52 19.38 2.99
C GLY A 227 -20.97 18.06 2.38
N GLN A 228 -20.11 17.07 2.17
CA GLN A 228 -20.52 15.79 1.57
C GLN A 228 -20.85 14.72 2.62
N SER A 229 -21.76 13.84 2.26
CA SER A 229 -22.13 12.72 3.12
C SER A 229 -21.00 11.66 3.13
N ILE A 230 -20.56 11.28 4.34
CA ILE A 230 -19.58 10.21 4.55
C ILE A 230 -20.37 8.91 4.76
N PRO A 231 -20.15 7.87 3.96
CA PRO A 231 -20.89 6.61 4.10
C PRO A 231 -20.61 5.90 5.41
N GLY A 232 -21.54 5.08 5.87
CA GLY A 232 -21.26 4.14 6.95
C GLY A 232 -20.16 3.16 6.53
N ILE A 233 -19.23 2.86 7.46
CA ILE A 233 -18.05 2.01 7.15
C ILE A 233 -18.49 0.65 6.61
N GLN A 234 -19.46 0.00 7.24
CA GLN A 234 -19.96 -1.31 6.81
C GLN A 234 -20.65 -1.22 5.45
N THR A 235 -21.43 -0.16 5.21
CA THR A 235 -22.07 0.08 3.92
C THR A 235 -21.05 0.20 2.82
N LEU A 236 -20.03 1.03 3.01
CA LEU A 236 -18.94 1.19 2.04
C LEU A 236 -18.19 -0.13 1.79
N MET A 237 -17.83 -0.86 2.85
CA MET A 237 -17.08 -2.11 2.70
C MET A 237 -17.90 -3.20 2.01
N ASN A 238 -19.22 -3.25 2.22
CA ASN A 238 -20.10 -4.14 1.47
C ASN A 238 -20.16 -3.78 -0.01
N GLU A 239 -20.23 -2.48 -0.34
CA GLU A 239 -20.17 -2.00 -1.71
C GLU A 239 -18.80 -2.34 -2.36
N ARG A 240 -17.69 -2.18 -1.62
CA ARG A 240 -16.36 -2.58 -2.08
C ARG A 240 -16.28 -4.07 -2.38
N LEU A 241 -16.79 -4.90 -1.48
CA LEU A 241 -16.83 -6.36 -1.67
C LEU A 241 -17.62 -6.73 -2.93
N ALA A 242 -18.82 -6.17 -3.08
CA ALA A 242 -19.66 -6.41 -4.26
C ALA A 242 -19.00 -5.95 -5.56
N TYR A 243 -18.33 -4.79 -5.54
CA TYR A 243 -17.58 -4.28 -6.71
C TYR A 243 -16.44 -5.21 -7.10
N PHE A 244 -15.61 -5.63 -6.15
CA PHE A 244 -14.51 -6.54 -6.44
C PHE A 244 -14.97 -7.90 -6.98
N GLN A 245 -16.15 -8.37 -6.61
CA GLN A 245 -16.75 -9.58 -7.16
C GLN A 245 -17.13 -9.46 -8.65
N THR A 246 -17.14 -8.27 -9.23
CA THR A 246 -17.39 -8.00 -10.63
C THR A 246 -16.16 -7.49 -11.40
N GLU A 247 -15.07 -7.14 -10.68
CA GLU A 247 -13.87 -6.54 -11.26
C GLU A 247 -12.95 -7.62 -11.85
N GLN A 248 -12.68 -7.56 -13.16
CA GLN A 248 -11.97 -8.63 -13.89
C GLN A 248 -10.56 -8.90 -13.39
N ASN A 249 -9.78 -7.86 -13.07
CA ASN A 249 -8.42 -8.06 -12.56
C ASN A 249 -8.40 -8.75 -11.18
N TYR A 250 -9.48 -8.61 -10.41
CA TYR A 250 -9.66 -9.32 -9.14
C TYR A 250 -10.09 -10.78 -9.35
N LEU A 251 -10.88 -11.05 -10.40
CA LEU A 251 -11.46 -12.37 -10.67
C LEU A 251 -10.49 -13.35 -11.35
N TYR A 252 -9.32 -12.91 -11.80
CA TYR A 252 -8.32 -13.84 -12.34
C TYR A 252 -8.02 -14.97 -11.35
N ALA A 253 -7.91 -16.19 -11.85
CA ALA A 253 -7.55 -17.34 -11.04
C ALA A 253 -6.24 -17.06 -10.26
N ALA A 254 -6.32 -17.21 -8.95
CA ALA A 254 -5.13 -17.06 -8.13
C ALA A 254 -4.22 -18.27 -8.27
N PRO A 255 -2.90 -18.10 -8.31
CA PRO A 255 -1.99 -19.22 -8.14
C PRO A 255 -2.15 -19.80 -6.72
N SER A 256 -1.96 -21.10 -6.61
CA SER A 256 -2.02 -21.81 -5.34
C SER A 256 -0.82 -22.73 -5.20
N ILE A 257 -0.09 -22.64 -4.09
CA ILE A 257 0.92 -23.62 -3.71
C ILE A 257 0.20 -24.71 -2.94
N THR A 258 0.12 -25.90 -3.52
CA THR A 258 -0.61 -27.06 -2.95
C THR A 258 0.27 -27.88 -2.02
N SER A 259 1.57 -27.91 -2.26
CA SER A 259 2.54 -28.59 -1.39
C SER A 259 3.92 -27.99 -1.53
N TYR A 260 4.74 -28.16 -0.52
CA TYR A 260 6.17 -27.88 -0.59
C TYR A 260 6.94 -28.87 0.28
N THR A 261 8.19 -29.17 -0.12
CA THR A 261 9.10 -30.02 0.65
C THR A 261 10.49 -29.43 0.62
N SER A 262 11.23 -29.67 1.70
CA SER A 262 12.66 -29.36 1.79
C SER A 262 13.43 -30.64 2.08
N SER A 263 14.54 -30.85 1.37
CA SER A 263 15.43 -31.99 1.65
C SER A 263 16.13 -31.90 3.00
N VAL A 264 16.18 -30.67 3.58
CA VAL A 264 16.74 -30.41 4.92
C VAL A 264 15.91 -29.33 5.60
N LEU A 265 15.39 -29.63 6.79
CA LEU A 265 14.55 -28.67 7.53
C LEU A 265 15.37 -27.56 8.22
N SER A 266 16.59 -27.88 8.65
CA SER A 266 17.48 -26.93 9.33
C SER A 266 18.88 -27.09 8.74
N PRO A 267 19.17 -26.43 7.62
CA PRO A 267 20.46 -26.56 6.95
C PRO A 267 21.58 -25.96 7.81
N SER A 268 22.70 -26.67 7.89
CA SER A 268 23.94 -26.19 8.48
C SER A 268 24.65 -25.22 7.54
N PHE A 269 25.62 -24.46 8.08
CA PHE A 269 26.44 -23.57 7.25
C PHE A 269 27.09 -24.34 6.09
N ASN A 270 27.03 -23.81 4.89
CA ASN A 270 27.48 -24.42 3.62
C ASN A 270 26.82 -25.75 3.25
N GLN A 271 25.70 -26.12 3.84
CA GLN A 271 24.94 -27.29 3.43
C GLN A 271 23.99 -26.93 2.28
N SER A 272 24.14 -27.63 1.14
CA SER A 272 23.20 -27.56 0.04
C SER A 272 21.91 -28.29 0.41
N PHE A 273 20.79 -27.74 0.00
CA PHE A 273 19.47 -28.37 0.13
C PHE A 273 18.59 -28.02 -1.08
N THR A 274 17.59 -28.85 -1.32
CA THR A 274 16.63 -28.67 -2.40
C THR A 274 15.27 -28.34 -1.80
N LEU A 275 14.58 -27.36 -2.40
CA LEU A 275 13.19 -27.03 -2.14
C LEU A 275 12.36 -27.36 -3.36
N ASN A 276 11.33 -28.19 -3.18
CA ASN A 276 10.34 -28.47 -4.19
C ASN A 276 8.99 -27.90 -3.78
N ALA A 277 8.23 -27.38 -4.74
CA ALA A 277 6.88 -26.92 -4.52
C ALA A 277 6.00 -27.35 -5.68
N THR A 278 4.74 -27.70 -5.39
CA THR A 278 3.70 -27.91 -6.39
C THR A 278 2.77 -26.72 -6.36
N ALA A 279 2.57 -26.08 -7.49
CA ALA A 279 1.70 -24.95 -7.65
C ALA A 279 0.73 -25.13 -8.81
N THR A 280 -0.34 -24.35 -8.85
CA THR A 280 -1.34 -24.33 -9.91
C THR A 280 -1.66 -22.89 -10.30
N ASN A 281 -2.01 -22.65 -11.56
CA ASN A 281 -2.33 -21.35 -12.14
C ASN A 281 -1.18 -20.30 -12.04
N GLU A 282 0.05 -20.75 -11.88
CA GLU A 282 1.24 -19.91 -11.89
C GLU A 282 1.81 -19.77 -13.30
N THR A 283 2.56 -18.69 -13.52
CA THR A 283 3.41 -18.50 -14.72
C THR A 283 4.89 -18.52 -14.35
N ALA A 284 5.20 -18.37 -13.07
CA ALA A 284 6.54 -18.48 -12.49
C ALA A 284 6.42 -18.64 -10.97
N LEU A 285 7.35 -19.37 -10.40
CA LEU A 285 7.48 -19.56 -8.96
C LEU A 285 8.83 -19.01 -8.49
N TYR A 286 8.84 -18.34 -7.35
CA TYR A 286 10.06 -17.78 -6.77
C TYR A 286 10.18 -18.17 -5.30
N LEU A 287 11.39 -18.57 -4.91
CA LEU A 287 11.76 -18.68 -3.51
C LEU A 287 12.23 -17.33 -2.99
N GLY A 288 11.57 -16.81 -1.97
CA GLY A 288 12.04 -15.67 -1.20
C GLY A 288 12.84 -16.14 0.02
N TYR A 289 14.09 -15.72 0.15
CA TYR A 289 14.91 -16.02 1.31
C TYR A 289 15.64 -14.80 1.85
N ARG A 290 15.93 -14.81 3.15
CA ARG A 290 16.77 -13.82 3.82
C ARG A 290 17.57 -14.50 4.93
N THR A 291 18.75 -13.97 5.21
CA THR A 291 19.65 -14.53 6.25
C THR A 291 19.48 -13.87 7.62
N SER A 292 18.68 -12.81 7.68
CA SER A 292 18.29 -12.16 8.93
C SER A 292 16.91 -11.53 8.77
N HIS A 293 16.14 -11.45 9.84
CA HIS A 293 14.79 -10.87 9.83
C HIS A 293 14.77 -9.36 9.49
N VAL A 294 15.90 -8.68 9.61
CA VAL A 294 16.04 -7.25 9.25
C VAL A 294 16.44 -7.04 7.79
N LEU A 295 16.90 -8.09 7.11
CA LEU A 295 17.33 -8.00 5.73
C LEU A 295 16.13 -8.16 4.75
N LYS A 296 16.28 -7.59 3.57
CA LYS A 296 15.32 -7.79 2.47
C LYS A 296 15.31 -9.25 2.04
N PHE A 297 14.18 -9.70 1.50
CA PHE A 297 14.12 -10.97 0.80
C PHE A 297 14.88 -10.89 -0.53
N ASN A 298 15.75 -11.86 -0.76
CA ASN A 298 16.29 -12.16 -2.07
C ASN A 298 15.34 -13.14 -2.75
N ARG A 299 15.20 -13.06 -4.08
CA ARG A 299 14.35 -13.95 -4.87
C ARG A 299 15.21 -14.83 -5.76
N VAL A 300 14.92 -16.12 -5.76
CA VAL A 300 15.48 -17.09 -6.70
C VAL A 300 14.32 -17.71 -7.45
N GLN A 301 14.39 -17.73 -8.77
CA GLN A 301 13.39 -18.42 -9.58
C GLN A 301 13.48 -19.92 -9.33
N MET A 302 12.35 -20.55 -9.15
CA MET A 302 12.20 -22.00 -9.17
C MET A 302 11.85 -22.42 -10.60
N PHE A 303 12.36 -23.56 -11.03
CA PHE A 303 12.23 -24.05 -12.39
C PHE A 303 11.49 -25.38 -12.40
N ASP A 304 10.78 -25.66 -13.48
CA ASP A 304 10.14 -26.92 -13.82
C ASP A 304 10.50 -27.23 -15.29
N ASP A 305 11.78 -27.41 -15.55
CA ASP A 305 12.33 -27.56 -16.91
C ASP A 305 13.14 -28.85 -17.07
N GLY A 306 13.13 -29.72 -16.07
CA GLY A 306 13.87 -30.98 -16.04
C GLY A 306 15.38 -30.86 -15.88
N ASN A 307 15.94 -29.65 -15.62
CA ASN A 307 17.38 -29.42 -15.60
C ASN A 307 17.93 -28.90 -14.25
N HIS A 308 17.12 -28.28 -13.42
CA HIS A 308 17.56 -27.61 -12.20
C HIS A 308 17.35 -28.45 -10.92
N GLY A 309 17.33 -29.77 -11.05
CA GLY A 309 17.08 -30.68 -9.94
C GLY A 309 15.60 -30.94 -9.69
N ASP A 310 14.78 -30.74 -10.73
CA ASP A 310 13.36 -31.04 -10.70
C ASP A 310 13.08 -32.51 -10.42
N ALA A 311 12.02 -32.76 -9.67
CA ALA A 311 11.54 -34.12 -9.42
C ALA A 311 11.00 -34.79 -10.69
N ASN A 312 10.51 -34.00 -11.65
CA ASN A 312 9.99 -34.45 -12.93
C ASN A 312 11.01 -34.16 -14.06
N LEU A 313 11.44 -35.19 -14.75
CA LEU A 313 12.36 -35.10 -15.90
C LEU A 313 11.66 -34.67 -17.18
N SER A 314 10.37 -34.42 -17.18
CA SER A 314 9.59 -33.98 -18.32
C SER A 314 8.99 -32.59 -18.03
N LYS A 315 9.29 -31.66 -18.92
CA LYS A 315 8.63 -30.36 -18.98
C LYS A 315 7.13 -30.58 -19.05
N GLN A 316 6.39 -30.06 -18.02
CA GLN A 316 4.95 -29.90 -18.13
C GLN A 316 4.67 -28.47 -18.60
N ASP A 317 4.20 -28.36 -19.85
CA ASP A 317 3.70 -27.10 -20.42
C ASP A 317 2.31 -26.75 -19.86
#